data_759279068ac8c8d49e9e5db45d874afe
#
_entry.id   759279068ac8c8d49e9e5db45d874afe
#
_cell.length_a   1.000
_cell.length_b   1.000
_cell.length_c   1.000
_cell.angle_alpha   90.00
_cell.angle_beta   90.00
_cell.angle_gamma   90.00
#
_symmetry.space_group_name_H-M   'P 1'
#
loop_
_entity.id
_entity.type
_entity.pdbx_description
1 polymer ?
#
loop_
_entity_poly.entity_id
_entity_poly.type
_entity_poly.pdbx_seq_one_letter_code
_entity_poly.pdbx_strand_id
1 'polypeptide(L)'
;DLQQKINQPKDISLNHQVYKGDCRKTIKKFLRKDNYPISIAFFDLNSHNATFSILKQISKFFIKGSILVFFQFQRNDINGERKALMNFLKSFKEKKINISKYYKSISYIEL
;
A
#
# COMPACT_ATOMS: atom_id res chain seq x y z
N ASP A 1 -7.82 20.98 9.01
CA ASP A 1 -7.38 20.26 7.84
C ASP A 1 -6.35 19.21 8.22
N LEU A 2 -6.52 18.01 7.72
CA LEU A 2 -5.62 16.88 7.99
C LEU A 2 -4.18 17.21 7.57
N GLN A 3 -3.99 17.81 6.44
CA GLN A 3 -2.66 18.16 5.96
C GLN A 3 -1.97 19.19 6.86
N GLN A 4 -2.70 20.15 7.38
CA GLN A 4 -2.16 21.11 8.33
C GLN A 4 -1.72 20.43 9.62
N LYS A 5 -2.53 19.50 10.14
CA LYS A 5 -2.17 18.75 11.35
C LYS A 5 -0.91 17.91 11.15
N ILE A 6 -0.74 17.32 9.97
CA ILE A 6 0.44 16.54 9.64
C ILE A 6 1.67 17.41 9.49
N ASN A 7 1.51 18.60 8.93
CA ASN A 7 2.64 19.50 8.65
C ASN A 7 3.04 20.39 9.82
N GLN A 8 2.33 20.34 10.96
CA GLN A 8 2.57 21.18 12.12
C GLN A 8 3.57 20.66 13.16
N PRO A 9 3.98 19.39 13.19
CA PRO A 9 4.93 18.96 14.22
C PRO A 9 6.26 19.66 14.03
N LYS A 10 6.74 20.29 15.08
CA LYS A 10 7.91 21.17 15.01
C LYS A 10 9.26 20.49 15.18
N ASP A 11 9.25 19.32 15.77
CA ASP A 11 10.46 18.66 16.26
C ASP A 11 10.69 17.29 15.60
N ILE A 12 10.00 17.04 14.52
CA ILE A 12 10.07 15.72 13.87
C ILE A 12 10.94 15.82 12.64
N SER A 13 11.99 15.02 12.63
CA SER A 13 12.83 14.81 11.47
C SER A 13 12.18 13.97 10.39
N LEU A 14 10.90 13.62 10.54
CA LEU A 14 10.18 12.79 9.58
C LEU A 14 9.79 13.59 8.33
N ASN A 15 10.23 13.12 7.21
CA ASN A 15 9.75 13.58 5.92
C ASN A 15 8.43 12.89 5.62
N HIS A 16 7.37 13.67 5.46
CA HIS A 16 6.08 13.13 5.06
C HIS A 16 5.39 14.07 4.08
N GLN A 17 4.56 13.49 3.24
CA GLN A 17 3.77 14.25 2.26
C GLN A 17 2.38 13.64 2.15
N VAL A 18 1.39 14.50 2.00
CA VAL A 18 0.00 14.08 1.78
C VAL A 18 -0.42 14.52 0.38
N TYR A 19 -0.92 13.59 -0.39
CA TYR A 19 -1.43 13.84 -1.74
C TYR A 19 -2.94 13.68 -1.74
N LYS A 20 -3.65 14.77 -1.93
CA LYS A 20 -5.11 14.78 -2.00
C LYS A 20 -5.56 14.45 -3.40
N GLY A 21 -6.55 13.58 -3.51
CA GLY A 21 -7.16 13.22 -4.78
C GLY A 21 -7.24 11.71 -5.00
N ASP A 22 -7.57 11.32 -6.22
CA ASP A 22 -7.59 9.91 -6.61
C ASP A 22 -6.18 9.33 -6.55
N CYS A 23 -5.98 8.35 -5.70
CA CYS A 23 -4.67 7.76 -5.45
C CYS A 23 -4.03 7.18 -6.73
N ARG A 24 -4.84 6.70 -7.68
CA ARG A 24 -4.32 6.18 -8.95
C ARG A 24 -3.62 7.26 -9.78
N LYS A 25 -4.02 8.51 -9.60
CA LYS A 25 -3.41 9.67 -10.26
C LYS A 25 -2.31 10.28 -9.43
N THR A 26 -2.53 10.42 -8.14
CA THR A 26 -1.56 11.07 -7.23
C THR A 26 -0.30 10.23 -7.05
N ILE A 27 -0.41 8.91 -7.07
CA ILE A 27 0.76 8.05 -6.96
C ILE A 27 1.74 8.27 -8.13
N LYS A 28 1.23 8.57 -9.29
CA LYS A 28 2.07 8.87 -10.46
C LYS A 28 2.94 10.10 -10.23
N LYS A 29 2.38 11.11 -9.60
CA LYS A 29 3.15 12.33 -9.26
C LYS A 29 4.25 12.02 -8.25
N PHE A 30 3.92 11.23 -7.25
CA PHE A 30 4.89 10.80 -6.24
C PHE A 30 6.04 10.02 -6.89
N LEU A 31 5.72 9.03 -7.71
CA LEU A 31 6.72 8.16 -8.31
C LEU A 31 7.61 8.87 -9.32
N ARG A 32 7.13 9.93 -9.95
CA ARG A 32 7.94 10.73 -10.87
C ARG A 32 8.95 11.60 -10.14
N LYS A 33 8.60 12.04 -8.95
CA LYS A 33 9.42 12.97 -8.20
C LYS A 33 10.59 12.26 -7.51
N ASP A 34 10.32 11.10 -6.93
CA ASP A 34 11.28 10.39 -6.10
C ASP A 34 11.40 8.93 -6.54
N ASN A 35 12.60 8.50 -6.89
CA ASN A 35 12.91 7.13 -7.27
C ASN A 35 13.43 6.31 -6.08
N TYR A 36 12.84 6.50 -4.91
CA TYR A 36 13.25 5.76 -3.74
C TYR A 36 12.59 4.38 -3.68
N PRO A 37 13.29 3.37 -3.17
CA PRO A 37 12.67 2.08 -2.93
C PRO A 37 11.59 2.19 -1.86
N ILE A 38 10.55 1.38 -2.01
CA ILE A 38 9.45 1.32 -1.05
C ILE A 38 9.72 0.16 -0.10
N SER A 39 9.91 0.47 1.18
CA SER A 39 10.15 -0.53 2.21
C SER A 39 8.84 -1.12 2.74
N ILE A 40 7.84 -0.29 2.95
CA ILE A 40 6.53 -0.70 3.46
C ILE A 40 5.46 0.06 2.71
N ALA A 41 4.41 -0.65 2.31
CA ALA A 41 3.23 -0.04 1.72
C ALA A 41 1.99 -0.53 2.46
N PHE A 42 1.16 0.41 2.92
CA PHE A 42 -0.10 0.14 3.60
C PHE A 42 -1.26 0.40 2.66
N PHE A 43 -2.14 -0.56 2.53
CA PHE A 43 -3.32 -0.46 1.67
C PHE A 43 -4.59 -0.49 2.52
N ASP A 44 -5.46 0.50 2.30
CA ASP A 44 -6.78 0.57 2.91
C ASP A 44 -7.74 1.27 1.95
N LEU A 45 -7.94 0.65 0.79
CA LEU A 45 -8.64 1.29 -0.33
C LEU A 45 -10.03 0.74 -0.61
N ASN A 46 -10.36 -0.45 -0.17
CA ASN A 46 -11.65 -1.10 -0.42
C ASN A 46 -12.07 -1.16 -1.91
N SER A 47 -11.11 -1.15 -2.81
CA SER A 47 -11.37 -1.15 -4.25
C SER A 47 -10.37 -2.04 -4.96
N HIS A 48 -10.87 -3.01 -5.73
CA HIS A 48 -10.01 -3.86 -6.55
C HIS A 48 -9.22 -3.03 -7.57
N ASN A 49 -9.91 -2.17 -8.30
CA ASN A 49 -9.28 -1.42 -9.37
C ASN A 49 -8.21 -0.46 -8.85
N ALA A 50 -8.50 0.24 -7.77
CA ALA A 50 -7.55 1.16 -7.18
C ALA A 50 -6.33 0.39 -6.63
N THR A 51 -6.55 -0.65 -5.85
CA THR A 51 -5.48 -1.44 -5.24
C THR A 51 -4.60 -2.08 -6.30
N PHE A 52 -5.20 -2.72 -7.29
CA PHE A 52 -4.45 -3.38 -8.37
C PHE A 52 -3.64 -2.37 -9.20
N SER A 53 -4.26 -1.23 -9.52
CA SER A 53 -3.57 -0.16 -10.24
C SER A 53 -2.35 0.36 -9.47
N ILE A 54 -2.51 0.59 -8.16
CA ILE A 54 -1.41 1.05 -7.33
C ILE A 54 -0.32 -0.02 -7.23
N LEU A 55 -0.68 -1.27 -6.97
CA LEU A 55 0.29 -2.37 -6.90
C LEU A 55 1.13 -2.46 -8.18
N LYS A 56 0.50 -2.37 -9.33
CA LYS A 56 1.21 -2.40 -10.61
C LYS A 56 2.18 -1.24 -10.77
N GLN A 57 1.77 -0.05 -10.33
CA GLN A 57 2.59 1.14 -10.49
C GLN A 57 3.79 1.14 -9.54
N ILE A 58 3.63 0.65 -8.32
CA ILE A 58 4.70 0.68 -7.32
C ILE A 58 5.58 -0.58 -7.31
N SER A 59 5.19 -1.62 -8.04
CA SER A 59 5.89 -2.93 -7.97
C SER A 59 7.38 -2.84 -8.27
N LYS A 60 7.77 -1.99 -9.19
CA LYS A 60 9.17 -1.83 -9.58
C LYS A 60 10.02 -1.11 -8.52
N PHE A 61 9.38 -0.51 -7.53
CA PHE A 61 10.07 0.18 -6.45
C PHE A 61 10.25 -0.71 -5.21
N PHE A 62 9.73 -1.93 -5.23
CA PHE A 62 9.94 -2.87 -4.15
C PHE A 62 11.34 -3.45 -4.22
N ILE A 63 11.90 -3.72 -3.04
CA ILE A 63 13.18 -4.38 -2.88
C ILE A 63 12.97 -5.65 -2.06
N LYS A 64 13.98 -6.50 -1.99
CA LYS A 64 13.93 -7.67 -1.11
C LYS A 64 13.72 -7.20 0.32
N GLY A 65 12.71 -7.76 0.98
CA GLY A 65 12.32 -7.37 2.33
C GLY A 65 11.23 -6.32 2.40
N SER A 66 10.79 -5.76 1.26
CA SER A 66 9.63 -4.86 1.25
C SER A 66 8.40 -5.57 1.80
N ILE A 67 7.59 -4.85 2.58
CA ILE A 67 6.41 -5.40 3.22
C ILE A 67 5.17 -4.70 2.67
N LEU A 68 4.19 -5.49 2.22
CA LEU A 68 2.88 -5.01 1.83
C LEU A 68 1.89 -5.35 2.94
N VAL A 69 1.19 -4.37 3.45
CA VAL A 69 0.20 -4.54 4.51
C VAL A 69 -1.17 -4.18 3.96
N PHE A 70 -2.13 -5.09 4.16
CA PHE A 70 -3.49 -4.91 3.69
C PHE A 70 -4.44 -4.92 4.88
N PHE A 71 -5.20 -3.85 5.02
CA PHE A 71 -6.29 -3.78 5.97
C PHE A 71 -7.55 -4.39 5.33
N GLN A 72 -8.43 -4.95 6.15
CA GLN A 72 -9.71 -5.50 5.69
C GLN A 72 -9.60 -6.65 4.68
N PHE A 73 -8.46 -7.31 4.62
CA PHE A 73 -8.22 -8.43 3.70
C PHE A 73 -9.22 -9.58 3.89
N GLN A 74 -9.66 -9.81 5.14
CA GLN A 74 -10.53 -10.92 5.50
C GLN A 74 -12.04 -10.61 5.32
N ARG A 75 -12.39 -9.42 4.88
CA ARG A 75 -13.80 -9.07 4.68
C ARG A 75 -14.34 -9.76 3.44
N ASN A 76 -15.33 -10.61 3.64
CA ASN A 76 -15.88 -11.47 2.59
C ASN A 76 -16.74 -10.69 1.58
N ASP A 77 -17.29 -9.58 1.98
CA ASP A 77 -18.15 -8.73 1.15
C ASP A 77 -17.35 -7.87 0.18
N ILE A 78 -16.03 -7.86 0.30
CA ILE A 78 -15.19 -6.98 -0.49
C ILE A 78 -14.32 -7.80 -1.42
N ASN A 79 -14.55 -7.63 -2.70
CA ASN A 79 -13.70 -8.17 -3.74
C ASN A 79 -12.57 -7.20 -4.12
N GLY A 80 -12.26 -6.24 -3.24
CA GLY A 80 -11.33 -5.18 -3.53
C GLY A 80 -9.88 -5.59 -3.33
N GLU A 81 -9.35 -5.35 -2.14
CA GLU A 81 -7.92 -5.54 -1.86
C GLU A 81 -7.50 -6.99 -1.97
N ARG A 82 -8.31 -7.92 -1.45
CA ARG A 82 -7.99 -9.34 -1.51
C ARG A 82 -7.86 -9.84 -2.95
N LYS A 83 -8.83 -9.52 -3.79
CA LYS A 83 -8.81 -9.94 -5.19
C LYS A 83 -7.65 -9.30 -5.95
N ALA A 84 -7.41 -8.02 -5.71
CA ALA A 84 -6.29 -7.33 -6.32
C ALA A 84 -4.96 -7.95 -5.94
N LEU A 85 -4.78 -8.27 -4.65
CA LEU A 85 -3.57 -8.90 -4.16
C LEU A 85 -3.39 -10.30 -4.75
N MET A 86 -4.44 -11.10 -4.79
CA MET A 86 -4.35 -12.45 -5.38
C MET A 86 -3.98 -12.40 -6.86
N ASN A 87 -4.51 -11.43 -7.60
CA ASN A 87 -4.14 -11.24 -9.00
C ASN A 87 -2.69 -10.77 -9.14
N PHE A 88 -2.25 -9.87 -8.29
CA PHE A 88 -0.88 -9.38 -8.27
C PHE A 88 0.10 -10.50 -7.95
N LEU A 89 -0.22 -11.34 -6.97
CA LEU A 89 0.65 -12.44 -6.53
C LEU A 89 0.84 -13.55 -7.56
N LYS A 90 -0.03 -13.64 -8.55
CA LYS A 90 0.18 -14.57 -9.65
C LYS A 90 1.49 -14.33 -10.39
N SER A 91 1.99 -13.11 -10.35
CA SER A 91 3.28 -12.76 -10.94
C SER A 91 4.45 -12.97 -9.98
N PHE A 92 4.21 -13.28 -8.72
CA PHE A 92 5.24 -13.52 -7.71
C PHE A 92 5.05 -14.93 -7.15
N LYS A 93 5.78 -15.88 -7.67
CA LYS A 93 5.71 -17.25 -7.20
C LYS A 93 6.19 -17.37 -5.75
N GLU A 94 5.52 -18.22 -4.98
CA GLU A 94 5.97 -18.64 -3.65
C GLU A 94 5.85 -17.58 -2.54
N LYS A 95 5.15 -16.49 -2.77
CA LYS A 95 4.94 -15.50 -1.70
C LYS A 95 3.77 -15.90 -0.81
N LYS A 96 4.03 -15.97 0.48
CA LYS A 96 3.05 -16.37 1.48
C LYS A 96 2.35 -15.15 2.06
N ILE A 97 1.02 -15.23 2.15
CA ILE A 97 0.23 -14.23 2.84
C ILE A 97 0.21 -14.59 4.33
N ASN A 98 0.63 -13.65 5.17
CA ASN A 98 0.62 -13.79 6.61
C ASN A 98 -0.56 -13.01 7.18
N ILE A 99 -1.22 -13.58 8.18
CA ILE A 99 -2.35 -12.94 8.86
C ILE A 99 -1.87 -12.49 10.23
N SER A 100 -2.23 -11.25 10.60
CA SER A 100 -1.87 -10.73 11.91
C SER A 100 -2.44 -11.59 13.03
N LYS A 101 -1.61 -11.86 14.05
CA LYS A 101 -2.05 -12.58 15.24
C LYS A 101 -3.05 -11.77 16.06
N TYR A 102 -3.01 -10.46 15.98
CA TYR A 102 -3.82 -9.57 16.80
C TYR A 102 -5.10 -9.13 16.08
N TYR A 103 -5.03 -8.90 14.79
CA TYR A 103 -6.15 -8.42 13.97
C TYR A 103 -6.28 -9.27 12.73
N LYS A 104 -7.26 -10.14 12.67
CA LYS A 104 -7.46 -11.04 11.53
C LYS A 104 -7.78 -10.32 10.22
N SER A 105 -8.24 -9.07 10.29
CA SER A 105 -8.48 -8.26 9.11
C SER A 105 -7.21 -7.71 8.48
N ILE A 106 -6.08 -7.81 9.16
CA ILE A 106 -4.80 -7.31 8.66
C ILE A 106 -3.96 -8.49 8.18
N SER A 107 -3.51 -8.40 6.95
CA SER A 107 -2.58 -9.36 6.37
C SER A 107 -1.37 -8.65 5.80
N TYR A 108 -0.28 -9.36 5.65
CA TYR A 108 0.94 -8.78 5.11
C TYR A 108 1.74 -9.81 4.32
N ILE A 109 2.54 -9.30 3.41
CA ILE A 109 3.46 -10.10 2.60
C ILE A 109 4.82 -9.44 2.64
N GLU A 110 5.84 -10.26 2.85
CA GLU A 110 7.23 -9.84 2.68
C GLU A 110 7.73 -10.30 1.32
N LEU A 111 8.26 -9.37 0.55
CA LEU A 111 8.73 -9.64 -0.81
C LEU A 111 10.20 -10.06 -0.87
#